data_1b6b752f03bc0039e0524ad8d62dba0c
#
_entry.id   1b6b752f03bc0039e0524ad8d62dba0c
#
_cell.length_a   1.000
_cell.length_b   1.000
_cell.length_c   1.000
_cell.angle_alpha   90.00
_cell.angle_beta   90.00
_cell.angle_gamma   90.00
#
_symmetry.space_group_name_H-M   'P 1'
#
loop_
_entity.id
_entity.type
_entity.pdbx_description
1 polymer ?
#
loop_
_entity_poly.entity_id
_entity_poly.type
_entity_poly.pdbx_seq_one_letter_code
_entity_poly.pdbx_strand_id
1 'polypeptide(L)'
;MILVAGDVSHNIDILRWTFRTLKRKFGEVAFTPGNHDLWIDKKRKQRIATTLDSEDGSNSDRGITNGEGDGCTNSIEKLEKILQLCIDEGVRVGPIQVDSLLVVPLLSWYHPSFDSEPAIDSECWKGIPSARKVVADYRKAKWPEPLSPFDDSVAQFIDELNDVILDFDSFKDGTADEATTILSFSHFLPRIDLIPEKRYLSLPTLHSCVGSTFLEARLRRLTNRYDDRRLGNTSNSHSSNHLHAFGHSHLSWDATLDGVRYVHVPLAYPREWEQRRRSLEIGTMKGDASDEMYPVCIWEKQSSSTKGSEVALSSAEYIKSGFPQEWLGGWWSKYYDIMPRQPHRNKELAPWAARRFRLQPGGLIENFDHIWVEKRHKLQHPSYGSAGTGNWYKRADMK
;
A
#
# COMPACT_ATOMS: atom_id res chain seq x y z
N MET A 1 -13.99 6.68 -10.56
CA MET A 1 -13.84 5.73 -9.43
C MET A 1 -12.60 6.06 -8.62
N ILE A 2 -12.60 5.83 -7.32
CA ILE A 2 -11.41 5.84 -6.47
C ILE A 2 -11.26 4.48 -5.75
N LEU A 3 -10.02 4.00 -5.63
CA LEU A 3 -9.66 2.80 -4.86
C LEU A 3 -9.00 3.23 -3.55
N VAL A 4 -9.41 2.64 -2.46
CA VAL A 4 -8.88 2.90 -1.13
C VAL A 4 -8.34 1.59 -0.55
N ALA A 5 -7.03 1.47 -0.56
CA ALA A 5 -6.32 0.26 -0.13
C ALA A 5 -6.04 0.25 1.40
N GLY A 6 -7.07 0.47 2.19
CA GLY A 6 -7.06 0.35 3.65
C GLY A 6 -6.43 1.51 4.42
N ASP A 7 -6.35 1.31 5.74
CA ASP A 7 -5.76 2.20 6.73
C ASP A 7 -6.39 3.60 6.80
N VAL A 8 -7.71 3.65 6.68
CA VAL A 8 -8.47 4.90 6.83
C VAL A 8 -8.60 5.26 8.31
N SER A 9 -9.21 4.39 9.12
CA SER A 9 -9.35 4.62 10.56
C SER A 9 -9.92 3.43 11.30
N HIS A 10 -9.44 3.17 12.53
CA HIS A 10 -10.09 2.24 13.46
C HIS A 10 -11.42 2.79 14.03
N ASN A 11 -11.68 4.07 13.90
CA ASN A 11 -12.93 4.69 14.33
C ASN A 11 -13.98 4.62 13.21
N ILE A 12 -15.09 3.94 13.47
CA ILE A 12 -16.18 3.71 12.51
C ILE A 12 -16.81 5.03 12.02
N ASP A 13 -16.92 6.04 12.87
CA ASP A 13 -17.52 7.32 12.48
C ASP A 13 -16.60 8.12 11.54
N ILE A 14 -15.29 8.07 11.79
CA ILE A 14 -14.30 8.66 10.87
C ILE A 14 -14.33 7.92 9.54
N LEU A 15 -14.40 6.59 9.55
CA LEU A 15 -14.49 5.77 8.35
C LEU A 15 -15.74 6.13 7.55
N ARG A 16 -16.91 6.22 8.20
CA ARG A 16 -18.19 6.65 7.60
C ARG A 16 -18.07 8.05 6.99
N TRP A 17 -17.55 8.99 7.74
CA TRP A 17 -17.36 10.35 7.25
C TRP A 17 -16.46 10.41 6.02
N THR A 18 -15.38 9.63 6.04
CA THR A 18 -14.45 9.53 4.91
C THR A 18 -15.14 8.96 3.67
N PHE A 19 -15.88 7.86 3.81
CA PHE A 19 -16.63 7.27 2.70
C PHE A 19 -17.65 8.26 2.09
N ARG A 20 -18.41 8.93 2.91
CA ARG A 20 -19.36 9.98 2.46
C ARG A 20 -18.64 11.11 1.74
N THR A 21 -17.47 11.49 2.21
CA THR A 21 -16.67 12.55 1.58
C THR A 21 -16.13 12.11 0.23
N LEU A 22 -15.63 10.90 0.12
CA LEU A 22 -15.15 10.33 -1.14
C LEU A 22 -16.31 10.13 -2.14
N LYS A 23 -17.45 9.62 -1.69
CA LYS A 23 -18.64 9.44 -2.55
C LYS A 23 -19.15 10.76 -3.13
N ARG A 24 -19.00 11.89 -2.43
CA ARG A 24 -19.33 13.23 -2.98
C ARG A 24 -18.40 13.70 -4.09
N LYS A 25 -17.16 13.18 -4.10
CA LYS A 25 -16.12 13.58 -5.08
C LYS A 25 -15.98 12.60 -6.23
N PHE A 26 -16.24 11.33 -5.98
CA PHE A 26 -16.04 10.24 -6.94
C PHE A 26 -17.36 9.48 -7.11
N GLY A 27 -17.74 9.19 -8.36
CA GLY A 27 -18.98 8.44 -8.64
C GLY A 27 -18.99 7.05 -7.99
N GLU A 28 -17.85 6.36 -8.01
CA GLU A 28 -17.67 5.06 -7.35
C GLU A 28 -16.49 5.09 -6.41
N VAL A 29 -16.63 4.42 -5.26
CA VAL A 29 -15.60 4.19 -4.25
C VAL A 29 -15.49 2.70 -4.02
N ALA A 30 -14.30 2.13 -4.17
CA ALA A 30 -13.99 0.75 -3.82
C ALA A 30 -12.98 0.73 -2.65
N PHE A 31 -13.19 -0.16 -1.70
CA PHE A 31 -12.43 -0.21 -0.45
C PHE A 31 -12.07 -1.66 -0.07
N THR A 32 -10.89 -1.83 0.50
CA THR A 32 -10.50 -3.02 1.27
C THR A 32 -9.89 -2.56 2.59
N PRO A 33 -10.20 -3.19 3.74
CA PRO A 33 -9.67 -2.75 5.02
C PRO A 33 -8.18 -3.05 5.18
N GLY A 34 -7.47 -2.16 5.89
CA GLY A 34 -6.11 -2.36 6.36
C GLY A 34 -6.06 -2.78 7.84
N ASN A 35 -4.83 -2.89 8.37
CA ASN A 35 -4.65 -3.30 9.76
C ASN A 35 -5.19 -2.27 10.75
N HIS A 36 -5.04 -0.98 10.48
CA HIS A 36 -5.56 0.07 11.35
C HIS A 36 -7.09 0.06 11.44
N ASP A 37 -7.77 -0.26 10.35
CA ASP A 37 -9.22 -0.33 10.33
C ASP A 37 -9.76 -1.45 11.25
N LEU A 38 -8.99 -2.54 11.43
CA LEU A 38 -9.35 -3.70 12.24
C LEU A 38 -8.87 -3.62 13.71
N TRP A 39 -8.24 -2.51 14.12
CA TRP A 39 -7.86 -2.32 15.52
C TRP A 39 -9.08 -2.15 16.41
N ILE A 40 -9.03 -2.77 17.59
CA ILE A 40 -10.09 -2.71 18.59
C ILE A 40 -9.78 -1.60 19.58
N ASP A 41 -10.71 -0.67 19.73
CA ASP A 41 -10.65 0.36 20.76
C ASP A 41 -10.89 -0.25 22.13
N LYS A 42 -9.98 -0.02 23.08
CA LYS A 42 -10.26 -0.28 24.48
C LYS A 42 -11.35 0.68 24.91
N LYS A 43 -12.47 0.14 25.43
CA LYS A 43 -13.50 0.94 26.10
C LYS A 43 -12.78 1.91 27.06
N ARG A 44 -12.86 3.20 26.79
CA ARG A 44 -12.31 4.22 27.68
C ARG A 44 -13.17 4.18 28.91
N LYS A 45 -12.64 3.70 30.06
CA LYS A 45 -13.31 3.85 31.34
C LYS A 45 -13.64 5.33 31.47
N GLN A 46 -14.91 5.68 31.42
CA GLN A 46 -15.38 7.03 31.74
C GLN A 46 -14.82 7.40 33.10
N ARG A 47 -13.84 8.27 33.15
CA ARG A 47 -13.63 9.08 34.35
C ARG A 47 -14.84 9.98 34.42
N ILE A 48 -15.75 9.66 35.32
CA ILE A 48 -16.77 10.59 35.79
C ILE A 48 -15.99 11.76 36.42
N ALA A 49 -15.80 12.80 35.60
CA ALA A 49 -15.33 14.07 36.13
C ALA A 49 -16.56 14.74 36.76
N THR A 50 -16.72 14.54 38.06
CA THR A 50 -17.47 15.47 38.90
C THR A 50 -16.66 16.76 38.93
N THR A 51 -17.00 17.71 38.10
CA THR A 51 -16.65 19.12 38.27
C THR A 51 -17.90 19.94 38.09
N LEU A 52 -18.24 20.56 39.18
CA LEU A 52 -19.21 21.62 39.34
C LEU A 52 -18.84 22.84 38.48
N ASP A 53 -19.86 23.40 37.86
CA ASP A 53 -20.11 24.79 37.51
C ASP A 53 -18.92 25.73 37.20
N SER A 54 -18.88 26.16 35.91
CA SER A 54 -18.74 27.59 35.60
C SER A 54 -19.22 27.82 34.16
N GLU A 55 -20.26 28.65 34.07
CA GLU A 55 -20.72 29.31 32.85
C GLU A 55 -19.64 30.24 32.31
N ASP A 56 -19.23 30.13 31.09
CA ASP A 56 -19.09 31.28 30.19
C ASP A 56 -19.00 30.82 28.73
N GLY A 57 -19.59 31.62 27.87
CA GLY A 57 -19.91 31.28 26.52
C GLY A 57 -18.79 31.55 25.51
N SER A 58 -19.05 31.01 24.33
CA SER A 58 -18.42 31.23 23.02
C SER A 58 -17.25 30.30 22.66
N ASN A 59 -17.48 29.30 21.87
CA ASN A 59 -17.08 29.19 20.48
C ASN A 59 -17.44 27.79 19.91
N SER A 60 -18.19 27.81 18.83
CA SER A 60 -18.64 26.65 18.10
C SER A 60 -17.49 26.02 17.29
N ASP A 61 -16.73 25.15 17.92
CA ASP A 61 -16.01 24.10 17.21
C ASP A 61 -16.69 22.79 17.64
N ARG A 62 -17.62 22.32 16.80
CA ARG A 62 -18.32 21.04 17.04
C ARG A 62 -17.31 19.93 16.83
N GLY A 63 -16.50 19.72 17.85
CA GLY A 63 -15.62 18.59 17.98
C GLY A 63 -16.37 17.29 17.74
N ILE A 64 -15.78 16.42 16.95
CA ILE A 64 -16.16 15.02 16.82
C ILE A 64 -16.36 14.47 18.21
N THR A 65 -17.60 14.22 18.60
CA THR A 65 -17.96 13.67 19.91
C THR A 65 -17.16 12.38 20.11
N ASN A 66 -16.48 12.26 21.25
CA ASN A 66 -15.85 11.02 21.69
C ASN A 66 -16.93 9.95 21.85
N GLY A 67 -17.27 9.27 20.74
CA GLY A 67 -18.26 8.23 20.69
C GLY A 67 -17.91 7.07 21.61
N GLU A 68 -18.92 6.45 22.17
CA GLU A 68 -18.80 5.11 22.73
C GLU A 68 -18.03 4.22 21.74
N GLY A 69 -17.10 3.39 22.25
CA GLY A 69 -16.35 2.47 21.38
C GLY A 69 -17.30 1.68 20.51
N ASP A 70 -16.88 1.29 19.32
CA ASP A 70 -17.72 0.63 18.29
C ASP A 70 -18.45 -0.66 18.73
N GLY A 71 -18.25 -1.09 19.96
CA GLY A 71 -18.87 -2.26 20.57
C GLY A 71 -18.24 -3.59 20.15
N CYS A 72 -17.28 -3.59 19.23
CA CYS A 72 -16.62 -4.82 18.79
C CYS A 72 -15.67 -5.36 19.87
N THR A 73 -15.65 -6.67 20.05
CA THR A 73 -14.79 -7.36 21.01
C THR A 73 -13.54 -7.93 20.35
N ASN A 74 -13.62 -8.19 19.06
CA ASN A 74 -12.54 -8.77 18.24
C ASN A 74 -12.55 -8.20 16.80
N SER A 75 -11.47 -8.46 16.08
CA SER A 75 -11.24 -7.92 14.74
C SER A 75 -12.12 -8.54 13.66
N ILE A 76 -12.73 -9.71 13.89
CA ILE A 76 -13.70 -10.30 12.97
C ILE A 76 -15.03 -9.53 13.04
N GLU A 77 -15.56 -9.30 14.24
CA GLU A 77 -16.76 -8.47 14.44
C GLU A 77 -16.54 -7.05 13.87
N LYS A 78 -15.31 -6.54 13.99
CA LYS A 78 -14.95 -5.25 13.41
C LYS A 78 -14.96 -5.28 11.89
N LEU A 79 -14.43 -6.33 11.27
CA LEU A 79 -14.45 -6.54 9.82
C LEU A 79 -15.90 -6.61 9.32
N GLU A 80 -16.74 -7.41 9.93
CA GLU A 80 -18.17 -7.52 9.58
C GLU A 80 -18.87 -6.16 9.64
N LYS A 81 -18.62 -5.41 10.71
CA LYS A 81 -19.18 -4.06 10.89
C LYS A 81 -18.72 -3.08 9.81
N ILE A 82 -17.46 -3.16 9.40
CA ILE A 82 -16.90 -2.34 8.32
C ILE A 82 -17.52 -2.72 6.97
N LEU A 83 -17.64 -4.01 6.68
CA LEU A 83 -18.27 -4.48 5.45
C LEU A 83 -19.74 -4.04 5.37
N GLN A 84 -20.48 -4.14 6.49
CA GLN A 84 -21.84 -3.63 6.55
C GLN A 84 -21.89 -2.11 6.35
N LEU A 85 -20.99 -1.35 6.98
CA LEU A 85 -20.86 0.08 6.74
C LEU A 85 -20.61 0.42 5.28
N CYS A 86 -19.77 -0.35 4.59
CA CYS A 86 -19.52 -0.16 3.17
C CYS A 86 -20.81 -0.35 2.34
N ILE A 87 -21.59 -1.38 2.65
CA ILE A 87 -22.89 -1.63 2.00
C ILE A 87 -23.82 -0.44 2.24
N ASP A 88 -23.95 0.01 3.49
CA ASP A 88 -24.84 1.10 3.89
C ASP A 88 -24.48 2.43 3.21
N GLU A 89 -23.20 2.71 3.01
CA GLU A 89 -22.70 3.94 2.37
C GLU A 89 -22.48 3.78 0.85
N GLY A 90 -22.83 2.63 0.26
CA GLY A 90 -22.68 2.36 -1.17
C GLY A 90 -21.22 2.30 -1.64
N VAL A 91 -20.32 1.85 -0.76
CA VAL A 91 -18.91 1.61 -1.06
C VAL A 91 -18.72 0.16 -1.51
N ARG A 92 -17.97 -0.06 -2.55
CA ARG A 92 -17.78 -1.39 -3.14
C ARG A 92 -16.70 -2.16 -2.40
N VAL A 93 -17.02 -3.38 -1.98
CA VAL A 93 -16.11 -4.33 -1.32
C VAL A 93 -15.98 -5.65 -2.07
N GLY A 94 -16.75 -5.83 -3.14
CA GLY A 94 -16.70 -6.96 -4.06
C GLY A 94 -16.28 -6.52 -5.46
N PRO A 95 -16.14 -7.46 -6.41
CA PRO A 95 -15.75 -7.17 -7.77
C PRO A 95 -16.71 -6.22 -8.49
N ILE A 96 -16.15 -5.37 -9.34
CA ILE A 96 -16.90 -4.38 -10.12
C ILE A 96 -16.40 -4.44 -11.55
N GLN A 97 -17.31 -4.58 -12.49
CA GLN A 97 -16.98 -4.42 -13.90
C GLN A 97 -17.36 -3.01 -14.38
N VAL A 98 -16.43 -2.36 -15.04
CA VAL A 98 -16.64 -1.07 -15.70
C VAL A 98 -16.10 -1.19 -17.13
N ASP A 99 -16.97 -1.34 -18.08
CA ASP A 99 -16.60 -1.63 -19.47
C ASP A 99 -15.68 -2.89 -19.56
N SER A 100 -14.49 -2.74 -20.14
CA SER A 100 -13.48 -3.79 -20.24
C SER A 100 -12.59 -3.95 -19.01
N LEU A 101 -12.82 -3.17 -17.94
CA LEU A 101 -12.04 -3.22 -16.71
C LEU A 101 -12.78 -4.01 -15.63
N LEU A 102 -12.14 -5.03 -15.07
CA LEU A 102 -12.59 -5.70 -13.86
C LEU A 102 -11.78 -5.19 -12.67
N VAL A 103 -12.46 -4.55 -11.72
CA VAL A 103 -11.86 -4.09 -10.45
C VAL A 103 -12.16 -5.11 -9.35
N VAL A 104 -11.11 -5.58 -8.66
CA VAL A 104 -11.21 -6.67 -7.67
C VAL A 104 -10.57 -6.23 -6.34
N PRO A 105 -11.37 -5.78 -5.36
CA PRO A 105 -10.88 -5.61 -4.00
C PRO A 105 -10.60 -6.97 -3.37
N LEU A 106 -9.49 -7.10 -2.64
CA LEU A 106 -9.08 -8.33 -1.98
C LEU A 106 -8.86 -8.06 -0.49
N LEU A 107 -9.54 -8.82 0.36
CA LEU A 107 -9.21 -8.90 1.77
C LEU A 107 -7.84 -9.57 1.94
N SER A 108 -7.07 -9.09 2.88
CA SER A 108 -5.75 -9.65 3.17
C SER A 108 -5.35 -9.39 4.62
N TRP A 109 -4.47 -10.26 5.15
CA TRP A 109 -3.76 -10.06 6.38
C TRP A 109 -2.36 -10.64 6.24
N TYR A 110 -1.39 -10.10 6.95
CA TYR A 110 -0.02 -10.59 6.92
C TYR A 110 0.14 -11.87 7.78
N HIS A 111 1.23 -12.61 7.51
CA HIS A 111 1.64 -13.76 8.32
C HIS A 111 3.17 -13.86 8.46
N PRO A 112 3.67 -14.45 9.57
CA PRO A 112 5.11 -14.50 9.83
C PRO A 112 5.93 -15.26 8.77
N SER A 113 5.37 -16.31 8.17
CA SER A 113 6.05 -17.14 7.17
C SER A 113 6.17 -16.46 5.78
N PHE A 114 5.57 -15.26 5.59
CA PHE A 114 5.82 -14.41 4.43
C PHE A 114 7.28 -13.97 4.36
N ASP A 115 7.93 -13.82 5.51
CA ASP A 115 9.34 -13.46 5.63
C ASP A 115 10.25 -14.61 5.18
N SER A 116 10.56 -14.64 3.90
CA SER A 116 11.42 -15.65 3.27
C SER A 116 12.90 -15.22 3.17
N GLU A 117 13.25 -13.98 3.54
CA GLU A 117 14.64 -13.53 3.54
C GLU A 117 15.41 -14.01 4.78
N PRO A 118 16.73 -14.23 4.67
CA PRO A 118 17.56 -14.54 5.83
C PRO A 118 17.39 -13.51 6.95
N ALA A 119 17.40 -13.97 8.20
CA ALA A 119 17.38 -13.07 9.35
C ALA A 119 18.64 -12.19 9.35
N ILE A 120 18.51 -10.95 9.83
CA ILE A 120 19.67 -10.10 10.11
C ILE A 120 20.56 -10.79 11.16
N ASP A 121 21.86 -10.82 10.90
CA ASP A 121 22.84 -11.50 11.76
C ASP A 121 22.82 -10.90 13.17
N SER A 122 22.37 -11.69 14.14
CA SER A 122 22.21 -11.24 15.55
C SER A 122 23.54 -11.13 16.31
N GLU A 123 24.62 -11.71 15.81
CA GLU A 123 25.95 -11.54 16.40
C GLU A 123 26.53 -10.19 16.01
N CYS A 124 26.32 -9.79 14.73
CA CYS A 124 26.72 -8.48 14.25
C CYS A 124 25.81 -7.35 14.78
N TRP A 125 24.51 -7.61 14.90
CA TRP A 125 23.50 -6.60 15.19
C TRP A 125 22.60 -6.99 16.38
N LYS A 126 23.13 -6.82 17.59
CA LYS A 126 22.37 -7.07 18.82
C LYS A 126 21.37 -5.95 19.09
N GLY A 127 20.18 -6.31 19.61
CA GLY A 127 19.22 -5.33 20.11
C GLY A 127 18.15 -4.89 19.11
N ILE A 128 18.12 -5.40 17.88
CA ILE A 128 17.00 -5.18 16.96
C ILE A 128 15.76 -5.88 17.54
N PRO A 129 14.67 -5.14 17.84
CA PRO A 129 13.47 -5.76 18.40
C PRO A 129 12.73 -6.57 17.34
N SER A 130 12.05 -7.63 17.76
CA SER A 130 11.12 -8.33 16.87
C SER A 130 9.91 -7.44 16.53
N ALA A 131 9.33 -7.62 15.36
CA ALA A 131 8.10 -6.92 14.94
C ALA A 131 6.99 -7.06 16.00
N ARG A 132 6.84 -8.23 16.61
CA ARG A 132 5.86 -8.52 17.69
C ARG A 132 5.92 -7.53 18.86
N LYS A 133 7.11 -6.97 19.17
CA LYS A 133 7.29 -6.02 20.29
C LYS A 133 6.95 -4.58 19.89
N VAL A 134 7.14 -4.21 18.64
CA VAL A 134 7.06 -2.80 18.20
C VAL A 134 5.85 -2.51 17.34
N VAL A 135 5.36 -3.45 16.56
CA VAL A 135 4.19 -3.26 15.70
C VAL A 135 2.92 -3.28 16.53
N ALA A 136 2.09 -2.28 16.32
CA ALA A 136 0.90 -2.05 17.14
C ALA A 136 -0.17 -3.14 16.95
N ASP A 137 -0.21 -3.77 15.79
CA ASP A 137 -1.22 -4.79 15.43
C ASP A 137 -1.27 -5.94 16.42
N TYR A 138 -0.11 -6.43 16.88
CA TYR A 138 -0.04 -7.49 17.88
C TYR A 138 -0.71 -7.15 19.22
N ARG A 139 -1.00 -5.88 19.46
CA ARG A 139 -1.68 -5.40 20.67
C ARG A 139 -3.09 -4.91 20.41
N LYS A 140 -3.34 -4.36 19.24
CA LYS A 140 -4.59 -3.69 18.90
C LYS A 140 -5.56 -4.54 18.09
N ALA A 141 -5.08 -5.37 17.16
CA ALA A 141 -5.91 -6.40 16.55
C ALA A 141 -6.16 -7.53 17.53
N LYS A 142 -7.39 -8.02 17.59
CA LYS A 142 -7.84 -9.08 18.50
C LYS A 142 -8.49 -10.18 17.69
N TRP A 143 -7.88 -11.34 17.71
CA TRP A 143 -8.37 -12.49 16.97
C TRP A 143 -9.01 -13.50 17.92
N PRO A 144 -10.22 -14.01 17.64
CA PRO A 144 -10.83 -15.05 18.44
C PRO A 144 -10.13 -16.39 18.18
N GLU A 145 -10.11 -17.28 19.18
CA GLU A 145 -9.63 -18.65 18.99
C GLU A 145 -10.44 -19.37 17.88
N PRO A 146 -9.82 -20.17 17.01
CA PRO A 146 -8.41 -20.60 17.08
C PRO A 146 -7.41 -19.70 16.32
N LEU A 147 -7.78 -18.49 15.88
CA LEU A 147 -6.93 -17.62 15.09
C LEU A 147 -5.82 -16.99 15.93
N SER A 148 -4.60 -17.02 15.42
CA SER A 148 -3.42 -16.50 16.10
C SER A 148 -2.64 -15.52 15.23
N PRO A 149 -2.29 -14.31 15.74
CA PRO A 149 -1.43 -13.39 15.02
C PRO A 149 0.04 -13.84 14.97
N PHE A 150 0.36 -15.00 15.54
CA PHE A 150 1.72 -15.53 15.65
C PHE A 150 2.03 -16.66 14.67
N ASP A 151 1.03 -17.06 13.90
CA ASP A 151 1.13 -18.05 12.82
C ASP A 151 0.35 -17.57 11.58
N ASP A 152 0.11 -18.45 10.64
CA ASP A 152 -0.51 -18.11 9.36
C ASP A 152 -2.05 -18.17 9.39
N SER A 153 -2.66 -18.57 10.51
CA SER A 153 -4.10 -18.87 10.60
C SER A 153 -4.99 -17.67 10.31
N VAL A 154 -4.60 -16.45 10.75
CA VAL A 154 -5.35 -15.23 10.46
C VAL A 154 -5.30 -14.92 8.97
N ALA A 155 -4.12 -14.99 8.36
CA ALA A 155 -3.95 -14.68 6.94
C ALA A 155 -4.70 -15.68 6.06
N GLN A 156 -4.66 -16.95 6.41
CA GLN A 156 -5.41 -18.01 5.72
C GLN A 156 -6.92 -17.77 5.83
N PHE A 157 -7.43 -17.55 7.04
CA PHE A 157 -8.85 -17.26 7.28
C PHE A 157 -9.35 -16.05 6.47
N ILE A 158 -8.59 -14.95 6.50
CA ILE A 158 -8.94 -13.74 5.74
C ILE A 158 -8.88 -13.99 4.23
N ASP A 159 -7.93 -14.81 3.74
CA ASP A 159 -7.89 -15.18 2.34
C ASP A 159 -9.10 -16.04 1.93
N GLU A 160 -9.51 -16.98 2.77
CA GLU A 160 -10.69 -17.82 2.54
C GLU A 160 -11.99 -17.01 2.45
N LEU A 161 -12.11 -15.88 3.19
CA LEU A 161 -13.25 -14.97 3.06
C LEU A 161 -13.40 -14.39 1.65
N ASN A 162 -12.32 -14.26 0.91
CA ASN A 162 -12.39 -13.81 -0.48
C ASN A 162 -13.15 -14.79 -1.38
N ASP A 163 -13.19 -16.09 -1.06
CA ASP A 163 -13.95 -17.07 -1.83
C ASP A 163 -15.46 -16.82 -1.74
N VAL A 164 -15.93 -16.27 -0.61
CA VAL A 164 -17.32 -15.88 -0.40
C VAL A 164 -17.63 -14.53 -1.04
N ILE A 165 -16.73 -13.54 -0.85
CA ILE A 165 -16.96 -12.15 -1.32
C ILE A 165 -16.81 -12.05 -2.83
N LEU A 166 -15.88 -12.81 -3.40
CA LEU A 166 -15.55 -12.71 -4.81
C LEU A 166 -16.45 -13.58 -5.69
N ASP A 167 -17.30 -14.41 -5.14
CA ASP A 167 -18.17 -15.35 -5.89
C ASP A 167 -17.95 -15.31 -7.42
N PHE A 168 -16.77 -15.79 -7.86
CA PHE A 168 -16.41 -15.77 -9.28
C PHE A 168 -17.34 -16.62 -10.14
N ASP A 169 -18.17 -17.44 -9.50
CA ASP A 169 -19.17 -18.22 -10.20
C ASP A 169 -20.43 -17.42 -10.53
N SER A 170 -20.72 -16.35 -9.78
CA SER A 170 -21.80 -15.41 -10.14
C SER A 170 -21.44 -14.53 -11.34
N PHE A 171 -20.15 -14.39 -11.65
CA PHE A 171 -19.69 -13.76 -12.90
C PHE A 171 -19.86 -14.65 -14.16
N LYS A 172 -20.51 -15.83 -14.03
CA LYS A 172 -20.76 -16.72 -15.19
C LYS A 172 -21.77 -16.15 -16.18
N ASP A 173 -22.50 -15.12 -15.83
CA ASP A 173 -23.55 -14.53 -16.66
C ASP A 173 -23.03 -13.62 -17.80
N GLY A 174 -21.86 -13.91 -18.35
CA GLY A 174 -21.38 -13.27 -19.59
C GLY A 174 -20.72 -11.89 -19.45
N THR A 175 -20.89 -11.20 -18.33
CA THR A 175 -20.34 -9.83 -18.16
C THR A 175 -18.84 -9.83 -17.90
N ALA A 176 -18.29 -10.83 -17.18
CA ALA A 176 -16.85 -10.94 -16.98
C ALA A 176 -16.07 -11.42 -18.22
N ASP A 177 -16.77 -11.95 -19.22
CA ASP A 177 -16.14 -12.44 -20.45
C ASP A 177 -15.68 -11.30 -21.36
N GLU A 178 -16.16 -10.07 -21.16
CA GLU A 178 -15.73 -8.88 -21.91
C GLU A 178 -14.56 -8.13 -21.26
N ALA A 179 -14.20 -8.46 -20.02
CA ALA A 179 -13.09 -7.79 -19.34
C ALA A 179 -11.75 -8.19 -19.97
N THR A 180 -11.02 -7.21 -20.46
CA THR A 180 -9.68 -7.38 -21.06
C THR A 180 -8.56 -6.90 -20.12
N THR A 181 -8.92 -6.27 -19.02
CA THR A 181 -8.00 -5.63 -18.08
C THR A 181 -8.43 -5.92 -16.66
N ILE A 182 -7.50 -6.30 -15.79
CA ILE A 182 -7.74 -6.56 -14.37
C ILE A 182 -7.05 -5.48 -13.55
N LEU A 183 -7.78 -4.90 -12.61
CA LEU A 183 -7.27 -4.00 -11.59
C LEU A 183 -7.64 -4.56 -10.22
N SER A 184 -6.74 -5.32 -9.63
CA SER A 184 -6.93 -5.81 -8.25
C SER A 184 -6.27 -4.88 -7.25
N PHE A 185 -6.74 -4.89 -6.01
CA PHE A 185 -6.07 -4.17 -4.94
C PHE A 185 -6.29 -4.82 -3.58
N SER A 186 -5.30 -4.68 -2.72
CA SER A 186 -5.30 -5.17 -1.34
C SER A 186 -4.62 -4.16 -0.42
N HIS A 187 -4.69 -4.37 0.90
CA HIS A 187 -3.89 -3.56 1.81
C HIS A 187 -2.46 -4.09 1.94
N PHE A 188 -2.30 -5.39 2.24
CA PHE A 188 -0.99 -5.99 2.43
C PHE A 188 -0.31 -6.38 1.11
N LEU A 189 1.00 -6.62 1.18
CA LEU A 189 1.83 -6.97 0.04
C LEU A 189 1.60 -8.44 -0.37
N PRO A 190 1.43 -8.72 -1.66
CA PRO A 190 1.35 -10.11 -2.12
C PRO A 190 2.72 -10.78 -2.26
N ARG A 191 3.81 -10.02 -2.39
CA ARG A 191 5.15 -10.53 -2.68
C ARG A 191 6.22 -9.85 -1.84
N ILE A 192 7.22 -10.62 -1.43
CA ILE A 192 8.37 -10.10 -0.69
C ILE A 192 9.24 -9.15 -1.55
N ASP A 193 9.19 -9.28 -2.87
CA ASP A 193 9.91 -8.42 -3.81
C ASP A 193 9.42 -6.97 -3.80
N LEU A 194 8.24 -6.71 -3.24
CA LEU A 194 7.58 -5.38 -3.19
C LEU A 194 7.93 -4.57 -1.95
N ILE A 195 8.93 -4.98 -1.20
CA ILE A 195 9.49 -4.25 -0.06
C ILE A 195 11.01 -4.32 -0.12
N PRO A 196 11.74 -3.27 0.32
CA PRO A 196 13.20 -3.34 0.41
C PRO A 196 13.68 -4.48 1.29
N GLU A 197 14.86 -5.00 0.97
CA GLU A 197 15.54 -6.01 1.80
C GLU A 197 15.65 -5.55 3.26
N LYS A 198 15.65 -6.49 4.19
CA LYS A 198 15.73 -6.23 5.64
C LYS A 198 16.83 -5.25 6.02
N ARG A 199 18.00 -5.36 5.37
CA ARG A 199 19.15 -4.49 5.65
C ARG A 199 18.91 -3.00 5.36
N TYR A 200 17.92 -2.65 4.56
CA TYR A 200 17.54 -1.28 4.25
C TYR A 200 16.38 -0.75 5.12
N LEU A 201 15.64 -1.61 5.79
CA LEU A 201 14.49 -1.21 6.57
C LEU A 201 14.89 -0.57 7.90
N SER A 202 14.19 0.48 8.28
CA SER A 202 14.34 1.08 9.61
C SER A 202 13.90 0.16 10.75
N LEU A 203 13.12 -0.88 10.44
CA LEU A 203 12.81 -2.02 11.28
C LEU A 203 13.05 -3.30 10.46
N PRO A 204 14.25 -3.92 10.54
CA PRO A 204 14.59 -5.09 9.73
C PRO A 204 13.65 -6.29 9.88
N THR A 205 12.95 -6.40 11.00
CA THR A 205 11.98 -7.47 11.27
C THR A 205 10.58 -7.20 10.72
N LEU A 206 10.40 -6.12 9.94
CA LEU A 206 9.10 -5.71 9.38
C LEU A 206 8.54 -6.75 8.40
N HIS A 207 9.38 -7.49 7.68
CA HIS A 207 8.96 -8.48 6.69
C HIS A 207 7.95 -9.50 7.24
N SER A 208 8.04 -9.84 8.53
CA SER A 208 7.12 -10.80 9.17
C SER A 208 5.69 -10.27 9.41
N CYS A 209 5.42 -9.02 9.06
CA CYS A 209 4.12 -8.39 9.28
C CYS A 209 3.68 -7.44 8.14
N VAL A 210 4.07 -7.72 6.91
CA VAL A 210 3.75 -6.82 5.77
C VAL A 210 2.98 -7.47 4.64
N GLY A 211 2.95 -8.80 4.53
CA GLY A 211 2.38 -9.43 3.35
C GLY A 211 1.92 -10.86 3.55
N SER A 212 1.36 -11.42 2.48
CA SER A 212 0.76 -12.74 2.47
C SER A 212 1.02 -13.50 1.17
N THR A 213 1.57 -14.72 1.29
CA THR A 213 1.71 -15.66 0.17
C THR A 213 0.38 -16.22 -0.29
N PHE A 214 -0.64 -16.28 0.58
CA PHE A 214 -2.01 -16.65 0.21
C PHE A 214 -2.57 -15.64 -0.80
N LEU A 215 -2.34 -14.36 -0.56
CA LEU A 215 -2.73 -13.28 -1.47
C LEU A 215 -2.00 -13.40 -2.83
N GLU A 216 -0.71 -13.70 -2.85
CA GLU A 216 0.03 -13.95 -4.10
C GLU A 216 -0.58 -15.11 -4.87
N ALA A 217 -0.86 -16.23 -4.20
CA ALA A 217 -1.48 -17.40 -4.82
C ALA A 217 -2.85 -17.06 -5.43
N ARG A 218 -3.63 -16.20 -4.76
CA ARG A 218 -4.92 -15.71 -5.26
C ARG A 218 -4.76 -14.84 -6.49
N LEU A 219 -3.81 -13.91 -6.50
CA LEU A 219 -3.52 -13.07 -7.65
C LEU A 219 -3.09 -13.90 -8.87
N ARG A 220 -2.25 -14.91 -8.67
CA ARG A 220 -1.84 -15.83 -9.75
C ARG A 220 -3.03 -16.58 -10.32
N ARG A 221 -3.95 -17.09 -9.48
CA ARG A 221 -5.19 -17.73 -9.94
C ARG A 221 -6.06 -16.77 -10.75
N LEU A 222 -6.17 -15.52 -10.30
CA LEU A 222 -6.93 -14.48 -10.98
C LEU A 222 -6.34 -14.19 -12.36
N THR A 223 -5.03 -13.98 -12.47
CA THR A 223 -4.33 -13.74 -13.73
C THR A 223 -4.49 -14.92 -14.69
N ASN A 224 -4.19 -16.14 -14.23
CA ASN A 224 -4.25 -17.34 -15.07
C ASN A 224 -5.67 -17.59 -15.60
N ARG A 225 -6.70 -17.41 -14.78
CA ARG A 225 -8.09 -17.57 -15.24
C ARG A 225 -8.47 -16.63 -16.39
N TYR A 226 -7.86 -15.44 -16.43
CA TYR A 226 -8.07 -14.48 -17.51
C TYR A 226 -7.21 -14.79 -18.73
N ASP A 227 -5.98 -15.22 -18.55
CA ASP A 227 -5.08 -15.60 -19.64
C ASP A 227 -5.61 -16.85 -20.37
N ASP A 228 -6.08 -17.87 -19.66
CA ASP A 228 -6.69 -19.08 -20.27
C ASP A 228 -7.91 -18.77 -21.14
N ARG A 229 -8.73 -17.81 -20.75
CA ARG A 229 -9.89 -17.38 -21.53
C ARG A 229 -9.50 -16.64 -22.82
N ARG A 230 -8.37 -15.93 -22.81
CA ARG A 230 -7.84 -15.21 -23.99
C ARG A 230 -7.11 -16.11 -24.97
N LEU A 231 -6.40 -17.14 -24.47
CA LEU A 231 -5.62 -18.07 -25.30
C LEU A 231 -6.47 -18.94 -26.21
N GLY A 232 -7.78 -19.06 -25.97
CA GLY A 232 -8.72 -19.67 -26.93
C GLY A 232 -8.81 -18.94 -28.27
N ASN A 233 -8.24 -17.72 -28.40
CA ASN A 233 -8.44 -16.87 -29.56
C ASN A 233 -7.20 -16.31 -30.28
N THR A 234 -6.00 -16.23 -29.67
CA THR A 234 -4.80 -15.81 -30.45
C THR A 234 -3.48 -16.09 -29.70
N SER A 235 -2.55 -16.73 -30.33
CA SER A 235 -1.14 -16.83 -29.97
C SER A 235 -0.42 -15.51 -30.20
N ASN A 236 0.29 -15.01 -29.20
CA ASN A 236 1.30 -13.95 -29.19
C ASN A 236 0.93 -12.63 -28.49
N SER A 237 0.92 -12.62 -27.16
CA SER A 237 1.54 -11.53 -26.39
C SER A 237 1.46 -11.85 -24.89
N HIS A 238 2.61 -12.01 -24.25
CA HIS A 238 2.76 -12.26 -22.80
C HIS A 238 2.65 -11.00 -21.94
N SER A 239 1.81 -10.04 -22.27
CA SER A 239 1.53 -8.94 -21.34
C SER A 239 0.16 -9.15 -20.74
N SER A 240 0.10 -9.67 -19.51
CA SER A 240 -1.14 -9.66 -18.74
C SER A 240 -1.54 -8.20 -18.51
N ASN A 241 -2.75 -7.83 -18.92
CA ASN A 241 -3.31 -6.53 -18.59
C ASN A 241 -3.79 -6.54 -17.12
N HIS A 242 -2.89 -6.86 -16.20
CA HIS A 242 -3.17 -6.91 -14.78
C HIS A 242 -2.31 -5.90 -14.01
N LEU A 243 -2.95 -4.99 -13.30
CA LEU A 243 -2.33 -4.12 -12.33
C LEU A 243 -2.87 -4.47 -10.94
N HIS A 244 -1.97 -4.60 -9.96
CA HIS A 244 -2.31 -4.77 -8.56
C HIS A 244 -1.85 -3.57 -7.75
N ALA A 245 -2.78 -2.85 -7.13
CA ALA A 245 -2.48 -1.77 -6.19
C ALA A 245 -2.45 -2.31 -4.76
N PHE A 246 -1.52 -1.79 -3.94
CA PHE A 246 -1.39 -2.23 -2.54
C PHE A 246 -1.02 -1.08 -1.61
N GLY A 247 -1.00 -1.33 -0.29
CA GLY A 247 -0.76 -0.34 0.75
C GLY A 247 0.29 -0.76 1.77
N HIS A 248 0.08 -0.41 3.02
CA HIS A 248 0.71 -0.85 4.27
C HIS A 248 2.17 -0.42 4.50
N SER A 249 3.08 -0.65 3.57
CA SER A 249 4.52 -0.45 3.83
C SER A 249 4.96 1.02 3.89
N HIS A 250 4.15 1.96 3.42
CA HIS A 250 4.47 3.38 3.21
C HIS A 250 5.68 3.64 2.28
N LEU A 251 6.10 2.61 1.55
CA LEU A 251 7.22 2.68 0.60
C LEU A 251 6.68 2.65 -0.81
N SER A 252 6.78 3.76 -1.53
CA SER A 252 6.25 3.88 -2.88
C SER A 252 6.90 2.87 -3.84
N TRP A 253 6.05 2.25 -4.67
CA TRP A 253 6.46 1.17 -5.57
C TRP A 253 5.74 1.26 -6.91
N ASP A 254 6.43 0.99 -7.99
CA ASP A 254 5.86 0.78 -9.32
C ASP A 254 6.81 -0.13 -10.12
N ALA A 255 6.46 -1.39 -10.25
CA ALA A 255 7.26 -2.38 -10.97
C ALA A 255 6.38 -3.46 -11.58
N THR A 256 6.82 -4.02 -12.70
CA THR A 256 6.20 -5.18 -13.31
C THR A 256 6.99 -6.43 -12.98
N LEU A 257 6.35 -7.40 -12.33
CA LEU A 257 6.93 -8.67 -11.93
C LEU A 257 6.03 -9.81 -12.45
N ASP A 258 6.60 -10.76 -13.16
CA ASP A 258 5.89 -11.92 -13.72
C ASP A 258 4.59 -11.52 -14.47
N GLY A 259 4.66 -10.42 -15.25
CA GLY A 259 3.55 -9.92 -16.06
C GLY A 259 2.49 -9.10 -15.32
N VAL A 260 2.53 -8.97 -14.01
CA VAL A 260 1.65 -8.10 -13.21
C VAL A 260 2.37 -6.83 -12.82
N ARG A 261 1.74 -5.66 -13.07
CA ARG A 261 2.24 -4.38 -12.59
C ARG A 261 1.77 -4.13 -11.16
N TYR A 262 2.69 -3.92 -10.25
CA TYR A 262 2.44 -3.65 -8.84
C TYR A 262 2.66 -2.18 -8.52
N VAL A 263 1.64 -1.51 -7.95
CA VAL A 263 1.69 -0.07 -7.67
C VAL A 263 1.34 0.20 -6.21
N HIS A 264 2.18 0.98 -5.53
CA HIS A 264 1.93 1.47 -4.19
C HIS A 264 2.15 2.99 -4.12
N VAL A 265 1.06 3.72 -3.86
CA VAL A 265 1.04 5.18 -3.70
C VAL A 265 0.60 5.50 -2.26
N PRO A 266 1.52 5.49 -1.29
CA PRO A 266 1.16 5.65 0.11
C PRO A 266 0.81 7.10 0.42
N LEU A 267 -0.31 7.33 1.11
CA LEU A 267 -0.56 8.60 1.78
C LEU A 267 0.42 8.79 2.95
N ALA A 268 0.73 7.72 3.68
CA ALA A 268 1.65 7.71 4.80
C ALA A 268 1.23 8.66 5.96
N TYR A 269 2.11 8.88 6.93
CA TYR A 269 1.84 9.82 8.03
C TYR A 269 2.29 11.25 7.67
N PRO A 270 1.72 12.29 8.29
CA PRO A 270 2.10 13.69 8.03
C PRO A 270 3.61 13.95 8.16
N ARG A 271 4.28 13.28 9.11
CA ARG A 271 5.74 13.38 9.27
C ARG A 271 6.51 12.77 8.10
N GLU A 272 6.02 11.68 7.52
CA GLU A 272 6.63 11.03 6.35
C GLU A 272 6.44 11.88 5.10
N TRP A 273 5.30 12.53 4.99
CA TRP A 273 5.04 13.56 3.96
C TRP A 273 6.05 14.70 4.03
N GLU A 274 6.27 15.23 5.21
CA GLU A 274 7.23 16.31 5.41
C GLU A 274 8.65 15.87 5.00
N GLN A 275 9.04 14.64 5.32
CA GLN A 275 10.33 14.09 4.90
C GLN A 275 10.41 13.94 3.38
N ARG A 276 9.34 13.46 2.75
CA ARG A 276 9.25 13.30 1.29
C ARG A 276 9.29 14.65 0.58
N ARG A 277 8.51 15.62 1.03
CA ARG A 277 8.52 16.98 0.50
C ARG A 277 9.92 17.59 0.55
N ARG A 278 10.62 17.47 1.66
CA ARG A 278 12.02 17.91 1.78
C ARG A 278 12.94 17.20 0.80
N SER A 279 12.73 15.93 0.56
CA SER A 279 13.51 15.17 -0.42
C SER A 279 13.31 15.67 -1.85
N LEU A 280 12.09 16.07 -2.20
CA LEU A 280 11.80 16.71 -3.49
C LEU A 280 12.45 18.09 -3.60
N GLU A 281 12.30 18.94 -2.59
CA GLU A 281 12.87 20.31 -2.54
C GLU A 281 14.39 20.31 -2.71
N ILE A 282 15.09 19.32 -2.15
CA ILE A 282 16.56 19.20 -2.30
C ILE A 282 16.98 18.39 -3.53
N GLY A 283 16.02 18.05 -4.41
CA GLY A 283 16.30 17.38 -5.69
C GLY A 283 16.71 15.92 -5.57
N THR A 284 16.46 15.30 -4.42
CA THR A 284 16.81 13.91 -4.15
C THR A 284 15.74 12.92 -4.61
N MET A 285 14.53 13.40 -4.81
CA MET A 285 13.46 12.74 -5.54
C MET A 285 13.04 13.62 -6.72
N LYS A 286 12.54 13.02 -7.80
CA LYS A 286 11.87 13.74 -8.88
C LYS A 286 10.37 13.61 -8.71
N GLY A 287 9.67 14.66 -9.02
CA GLY A 287 8.21 14.77 -8.97
C GLY A 287 7.81 16.16 -8.51
N ASP A 288 6.56 16.52 -8.68
CA ASP A 288 6.00 17.72 -8.08
C ASP A 288 5.50 17.36 -6.67
N ALA A 289 5.87 18.16 -5.68
CA ALA A 289 5.39 17.98 -4.30
C ALA A 289 3.86 18.08 -4.21
N SER A 290 3.22 18.75 -5.15
CA SER A 290 1.75 18.84 -5.25
C SER A 290 1.11 17.55 -5.74
N ASP A 291 1.77 16.80 -6.61
CA ASP A 291 1.21 15.58 -7.22
C ASP A 291 1.13 14.40 -6.24
N GLU A 292 1.96 14.41 -5.20
CA GLU A 292 2.01 13.33 -4.22
C GLU A 292 0.89 13.35 -3.18
N MET A 293 0.15 14.44 -3.06
CA MET A 293 -0.98 14.57 -2.12
C MET A 293 -2.32 14.16 -2.73
N TYR A 294 -2.35 13.81 -4.02
CA TYR A 294 -3.57 13.44 -4.73
C TYR A 294 -3.56 11.97 -5.14
N PRO A 295 -4.74 11.37 -5.33
CA PRO A 295 -4.84 10.05 -5.92
C PRO A 295 -4.13 10.01 -7.28
N VAL A 296 -3.34 8.97 -7.51
CA VAL A 296 -2.68 8.74 -8.80
C VAL A 296 -3.66 8.04 -9.74
N CYS A 297 -3.75 8.51 -10.99
CA CYS A 297 -4.50 7.81 -12.03
C CYS A 297 -3.74 6.54 -12.44
N ILE A 298 -4.33 5.37 -12.17
CA ILE A 298 -3.74 4.07 -12.51
C ILE A 298 -4.46 3.36 -13.66
N TRP A 299 -5.61 3.88 -14.09
CA TRP A 299 -6.33 3.44 -15.29
C TRP A 299 -7.15 4.57 -15.88
N GLU A 300 -7.16 4.68 -17.20
CA GLU A 300 -7.92 5.69 -17.93
C GLU A 300 -8.67 5.07 -19.10
N LYS A 301 -9.95 5.43 -19.25
CA LYS A 301 -10.74 5.08 -20.40
C LYS A 301 -10.49 6.07 -21.53
N GLN A 302 -10.12 5.60 -22.71
CA GLN A 302 -10.05 6.44 -23.87
C GLN A 302 -11.48 6.88 -24.29
N SER A 303 -11.79 8.16 -24.18
CA SER A 303 -13.01 8.69 -24.77
C SER A 303 -12.87 8.66 -26.30
N SER A 304 -13.82 8.05 -26.99
CA SER A 304 -13.96 8.25 -28.43
C SER A 304 -14.31 9.72 -28.65
N SER A 305 -13.32 10.57 -28.86
CA SER A 305 -13.58 11.97 -29.19
C SER A 305 -14.26 12.02 -30.54
N THR A 306 -15.49 12.53 -30.52
CA THR A 306 -16.20 13.06 -31.66
C THR A 306 -15.28 13.87 -32.54
N LYS A 307 -15.37 13.58 -33.84
CA LYS A 307 -14.74 14.34 -34.95
C LYS A 307 -14.91 15.84 -34.73
N GLY A 308 -13.82 16.57 -34.78
CA GLY A 308 -13.84 18.01 -35.10
C GLY A 308 -13.15 18.88 -34.07
N SER A 309 -11.84 18.93 -34.04
CA SER A 309 -11.02 20.12 -33.86
C SER A 309 -9.55 19.72 -33.98
N GLU A 310 -8.95 20.01 -35.14
CA GLU A 310 -7.51 19.98 -35.32
C GLU A 310 -6.87 21.09 -34.49
N VAL A 311 -6.29 20.73 -33.34
CA VAL A 311 -5.16 21.45 -32.78
C VAL A 311 -4.10 20.42 -32.51
N ALA A 312 -3.10 20.44 -33.37
CA ALA A 312 -1.90 19.63 -33.26
C ALA A 312 -1.15 20.01 -31.98
N LEU A 313 -1.31 19.22 -30.93
CA LEU A 313 -0.37 19.16 -29.80
C LEU A 313 0.58 18.00 -30.07
N SER A 314 1.87 18.39 -30.13
CA SER A 314 3.02 17.54 -30.40
C SER A 314 3.00 16.22 -29.64
N SER A 315 3.12 15.11 -30.40
CA SER A 315 3.70 13.80 -30.06
C SER A 315 3.78 13.40 -28.56
N ALA A 316 2.62 13.23 -27.91
CA ALA A 316 2.45 12.26 -26.87
C ALA A 316 1.72 11.07 -27.54
N GLU A 317 2.36 9.91 -27.63
CA GLU A 317 1.70 8.70 -28.07
C GLU A 317 0.44 8.49 -27.22
N TYR A 318 -0.72 8.64 -27.83
CA TYR A 318 -2.01 8.40 -27.20
C TYR A 318 -2.08 6.92 -26.79
N ILE A 319 -2.00 6.68 -25.51
CA ILE A 319 -2.17 5.35 -24.93
C ILE A 319 -3.64 4.97 -25.11
N LYS A 320 -3.91 3.89 -25.85
CA LYS A 320 -5.22 3.23 -25.89
C LYS A 320 -5.69 2.93 -24.47
N SER A 321 -6.99 2.94 -24.20
CA SER A 321 -7.58 2.66 -22.87
C SER A 321 -6.78 1.62 -22.10
N GLY A 322 -6.25 1.97 -20.94
CA GLY A 322 -5.34 1.08 -20.22
C GLY A 322 -4.65 1.76 -19.04
N PHE A 323 -3.61 1.09 -18.57
CA PHE A 323 -2.79 1.62 -17.48
C PHE A 323 -1.85 2.71 -18.02
N PRO A 324 -1.82 3.92 -17.40
CA PRO A 324 -0.87 4.94 -17.79
C PRO A 324 0.56 4.46 -17.60
N GLN A 325 1.50 5.16 -18.23
CA GLN A 325 2.93 4.88 -18.09
C GLN A 325 3.36 4.98 -16.62
N GLU A 326 4.57 4.51 -16.37
CA GLU A 326 5.17 4.42 -15.06
C GLU A 326 4.95 5.68 -14.20
N TRP A 327 4.51 5.47 -12.96
CA TRP A 327 4.43 6.53 -11.96
C TRP A 327 5.84 6.89 -11.43
N LEU A 328 6.21 8.16 -11.50
CA LEU A 328 7.58 8.61 -11.19
C LEU A 328 7.96 8.49 -9.69
N GLY A 329 7.00 8.28 -8.81
CA GLY A 329 7.20 8.19 -7.36
C GLY A 329 7.73 6.85 -6.84
N GLY A 330 7.83 5.80 -7.67
CA GLY A 330 8.29 4.46 -7.29
C GLY A 330 9.79 4.39 -7.02
N TRP A 331 10.30 5.06 -5.96
CA TRP A 331 11.72 5.19 -5.71
C TRP A 331 12.44 3.86 -5.45
N TRP A 332 11.86 2.96 -4.65
CA TRP A 332 12.48 1.68 -4.33
C TRP A 332 12.45 0.71 -5.51
N SER A 333 11.37 0.69 -6.28
CA SER A 333 11.34 -0.13 -7.51
C SER A 333 12.44 0.30 -8.47
N LYS A 334 12.62 1.61 -8.70
CA LYS A 334 13.73 2.14 -9.52
C LYS A 334 15.12 1.82 -8.98
N TYR A 335 15.27 1.75 -7.67
CA TYR A 335 16.52 1.28 -7.08
C TYR A 335 16.81 -0.17 -7.51
N TYR A 336 15.80 -1.05 -7.44
CA TYR A 336 15.97 -2.46 -7.79
C TYR A 336 16.04 -2.74 -9.30
N ASP A 337 15.60 -1.83 -10.15
CA ASP A 337 15.86 -1.90 -11.60
C ASP A 337 17.37 -1.85 -11.92
N ILE A 338 18.15 -1.24 -11.03
CA ILE A 338 19.59 -1.04 -11.22
C ILE A 338 20.41 -1.97 -10.32
N MET A 339 19.95 -2.13 -9.09
CA MET A 339 20.65 -2.85 -8.03
C MET A 339 19.95 -4.18 -7.78
N PRO A 340 20.60 -5.33 -8.08
CA PRO A 340 19.99 -6.62 -7.80
C PRO A 340 19.78 -6.81 -6.30
N ARG A 341 18.70 -7.51 -5.94
CA ARG A 341 18.45 -7.91 -4.56
C ARG A 341 19.55 -8.83 -4.05
N GLN A 342 20.01 -8.61 -2.84
CA GLN A 342 21.08 -9.36 -2.18
C GLN A 342 20.71 -9.68 -0.72
N PRO A 343 19.62 -10.39 -0.44
CA PRO A 343 19.13 -10.65 0.92
C PRO A 343 20.10 -11.48 1.76
N HIS A 344 21.04 -12.20 1.12
CA HIS A 344 22.11 -12.94 1.80
C HIS A 344 23.14 -12.04 2.50
N ARG A 345 23.19 -10.74 2.18
CA ARG A 345 24.07 -9.76 2.85
C ARG A 345 23.48 -9.30 4.19
N ASN A 346 23.08 -10.24 5.00
CA ASN A 346 22.38 -10.03 6.27
C ASN A 346 23.27 -9.54 7.43
N LYS A 347 24.58 -9.45 7.20
CA LYS A 347 25.54 -8.82 8.13
C LYS A 347 25.63 -7.31 7.95
N GLU A 348 25.07 -6.78 6.89
CA GLU A 348 25.05 -5.36 6.61
C GLU A 348 23.75 -4.73 7.08
N LEU A 349 23.82 -3.46 7.48
CA LEU A 349 22.64 -2.70 7.89
C LEU A 349 22.78 -1.25 7.45
N ALA A 350 21.69 -0.68 6.95
CA ALA A 350 21.65 0.72 6.59
C ALA A 350 21.88 1.63 7.81
N PRO A 351 22.62 2.75 7.66
CA PRO A 351 22.93 3.65 8.77
C PRO A 351 21.72 4.16 9.55
N TRP A 352 20.59 4.38 8.87
CA TRP A 352 19.35 4.82 9.53
C TRP A 352 18.74 3.75 10.43
N ALA A 353 18.85 2.46 10.08
CA ALA A 353 18.40 1.36 10.92
C ALA A 353 19.28 1.25 12.17
N ALA A 354 20.61 1.29 11.98
CA ALA A 354 21.56 1.27 13.09
C ALA A 354 21.31 2.42 14.07
N ARG A 355 21.10 3.65 13.57
CA ARG A 355 20.80 4.83 14.40
C ARG A 355 19.49 4.70 15.17
N ARG A 356 18.43 4.20 14.52
CA ARG A 356 17.13 4.04 15.17
C ARG A 356 17.20 3.25 16.47
N PHE A 357 17.99 2.20 16.48
CA PHE A 357 18.12 1.29 17.63
C PHE A 357 19.38 1.58 18.47
N ARG A 358 20.13 2.65 18.16
CA ARG A 358 21.39 3.01 18.83
C ARG A 358 22.41 1.85 18.82
N LEU A 359 22.45 1.12 17.70
CA LEU A 359 23.35 -0.02 17.54
C LEU A 359 24.77 0.47 17.32
N GLN A 360 25.74 -0.28 17.85
CA GLN A 360 27.14 -0.07 17.50
C GLN A 360 27.33 -0.44 16.03
N PRO A 361 28.17 0.27 15.28
CA PRO A 361 28.42 -0.04 13.89
C PRO A 361 29.04 -1.45 13.76
N GLY A 362 28.29 -2.39 13.21
CA GLY A 362 28.78 -3.64 12.66
C GLY A 362 29.16 -3.44 11.19
N GLY A 363 28.68 -4.25 10.29
CA GLY A 363 28.79 -4.02 8.85
C GLY A 363 27.82 -2.94 8.38
N LEU A 364 28.17 -1.67 8.42
CA LEU A 364 27.36 -0.63 7.77
C LEU A 364 27.45 -0.77 6.25
N ILE A 365 26.36 -0.48 5.56
CA ILE A 365 26.37 -0.36 4.11
C ILE A 365 27.17 0.90 3.76
N GLU A 366 28.39 0.70 3.29
CA GLU A 366 29.24 1.78 2.86
C GLU A 366 28.82 2.26 1.46
N ASN A 367 28.90 3.56 1.26
CA ASN A 367 28.69 4.21 -0.06
C ASN A 367 27.31 3.96 -0.71
N PHE A 368 26.26 3.67 0.09
CA PHE A 368 24.92 3.51 -0.44
C PHE A 368 24.50 4.69 -1.33
N ASP A 369 24.81 5.91 -0.90
CA ASP A 369 24.46 7.13 -1.62
C ASP A 369 25.25 7.28 -2.94
N HIS A 370 26.53 6.96 -2.94
CA HIS A 370 27.36 7.09 -4.14
C HIS A 370 26.90 6.16 -5.26
N ILE A 371 26.63 4.91 -4.94
CA ILE A 371 26.21 3.91 -5.94
C ILE A 371 24.88 4.30 -6.55
N TRP A 372 23.94 4.74 -5.73
CA TRP A 372 22.60 5.13 -6.18
C TRP A 372 22.62 6.42 -7.00
N VAL A 373 23.26 7.46 -6.50
CA VAL A 373 23.36 8.76 -7.18
C VAL A 373 24.08 8.62 -8.51
N GLU A 374 25.22 7.91 -8.55
CA GLU A 374 26.00 7.72 -9.77
C GLU A 374 25.24 6.96 -10.86
N LYS A 375 24.57 5.84 -10.50
CA LYS A 375 23.79 5.04 -11.45
C LYS A 375 22.52 5.76 -11.90
N ARG A 376 21.86 6.51 -11.01
CA ARG A 376 20.69 7.33 -11.33
C ARG A 376 21.01 8.42 -12.36
N HIS A 377 22.17 9.08 -12.25
CA HIS A 377 22.60 10.06 -13.26
C HIS A 377 22.79 9.44 -14.64
N LYS A 378 23.31 8.21 -14.71
CA LYS A 378 23.45 7.48 -16.00
C LYS A 378 22.13 7.14 -16.66
N LEU A 379 21.08 6.89 -15.88
CA LEU A 379 19.74 6.56 -16.41
C LEU A 379 18.94 7.78 -16.85
N GLN A 380 19.16 8.95 -16.26
CA GLN A 380 18.31 10.09 -16.46
C GLN A 380 18.76 11.11 -17.51
N HIS A 381 20.07 11.25 -17.74
CA HIS A 381 20.61 12.11 -18.80
C HIS A 381 22.09 11.79 -19.09
N PRO A 382 22.45 11.53 -20.35
CA PRO A 382 23.85 11.43 -20.76
C PRO A 382 24.64 12.76 -20.69
N SER A 383 24.00 13.89 -20.36
CA SER A 383 24.54 15.23 -20.59
C SER A 383 24.53 16.19 -19.39
N TYR A 384 24.18 15.75 -18.16
CA TYR A 384 24.28 16.64 -17.01
C TYR A 384 25.53 16.34 -16.17
N GLY A 385 26.49 17.26 -16.27
CA GLY A 385 27.72 17.30 -15.48
C GLY A 385 27.43 17.48 -13.99
N SER A 386 28.36 16.98 -13.19
CA SER A 386 28.42 16.99 -11.74
C SER A 386 28.00 18.30 -11.11
N ALA A 387 26.84 18.35 -10.50
CA ALA A 387 26.46 19.40 -9.57
C ALA A 387 25.91 18.78 -8.28
N GLY A 388 26.72 18.83 -7.23
CA GLY A 388 26.29 18.80 -5.84
C GLY A 388 25.94 17.44 -5.25
N THR A 389 26.94 16.70 -4.80
CA THR A 389 26.78 15.61 -3.83
C THR A 389 26.33 16.17 -2.49
N GLY A 390 25.02 16.39 -2.32
CA GLY A 390 24.42 16.72 -1.05
C GLY A 390 24.40 15.49 -0.14
N ASN A 391 25.18 15.53 0.91
CA ASN A 391 25.33 14.46 1.89
C ASN A 391 23.98 14.31 2.68
N TRP A 392 23.17 13.33 2.30
CA TRP A 392 21.84 13.06 2.84
C TRP A 392 21.80 12.89 4.36
N TYR A 393 22.91 12.47 4.95
CA TYR A 393 23.00 12.13 6.36
C TYR A 393 23.37 13.29 7.27
N LYS A 394 23.95 14.38 6.74
CA LYS A 394 24.39 15.51 7.59
C LYS A 394 23.27 16.46 8.01
N ARG A 395 22.06 16.39 7.41
CA ARG A 395 20.96 17.30 7.72
C ARG A 395 19.81 16.70 8.55
N ALA A 396 19.85 15.39 8.83
CA ALA A 396 18.85 14.76 9.71
C ALA A 396 19.10 15.05 11.20
N ASP A 397 20.23 15.66 11.56
CA ASP A 397 20.60 15.94 12.95
C ASP A 397 20.21 17.35 13.44
N MET A 398 19.52 18.14 12.64
CA MET A 398 18.99 19.44 13.08
C MET A 398 17.52 19.34 13.47
N LYS A 399 17.32 19.12 14.81
CA LYS A 399 16.12 19.23 15.66
C LYS A 399 15.06 18.17 15.54
#